data_ce6776edde731f32e02cfa1ef2856b57
#
_entry.id   ce6776edde731f32e02cfa1ef2856b57
#
_cell.length_a   1.000
_cell.length_b   1.000
_cell.length_c   1.000
_cell.angle_alpha   90.00
_cell.angle_beta   90.00
_cell.angle_gamma   90.00
#
_symmetry.space_group_name_H-M   'P 1'
#
loop_
_entity.id
_entity.type
_entity.pdbx_description
1 polymer ?
#
loop_
_entity_poly.entity_id
_entity_poly.type
_entity_poly.pdbx_seq_one_letter_code
_entity_poly.pdbx_strand_id
1 'polypeptide(L)'
;MAEPWNTFVEGDNLDVLPRLAQITGEAAPYDLVYIDPPYNTGNDFAYRDDIRGDAAAGTSRHEAWVAMMRPRLEQARDLLADTGAIAVSIDDNEAAHLRLLMDEVYGEGQRLAQVAVNLNPKGRQLGKGFATSHEYLLVYAKDARRCVLDASSAETVDERDFPQTAPDGRRFRHLPLRNTNKKFNPVTAPTLHYSVWGDPETGEVRAEPFGAAVEVAPVFGDGSPAVWRWSRPRIDERPDDLVCRRIKGRAGERVDIFQRDWLHRDETGGRRKKLTTIWLAAEVGSTDTAVAELKQIVGHVFESPKPTGLLRRLLGTMPDDARVLDFFAGSGTTGHAVALQNAADGGTRRCVSVNSAEPTRIGSNAQVAGYATVADITRARLQAVADTVGGGYQELSAGCT
;
A
#
# COMPACT_ATOMS: atom_id res chain seq x y z
N MET A 1 -0.21 -25.17 21.83
CA MET A 1 0.87 -24.60 20.99
C MET A 1 0.29 -23.39 20.30
N ALA A 2 1.08 -22.34 20.09
CA ALA A 2 0.61 -21.18 19.30
C ALA A 2 0.30 -21.63 17.86
N GLU A 3 -0.75 -21.08 17.25
CA GLU A 3 -1.07 -21.36 15.86
C GLU A 3 0.05 -20.83 14.94
N PRO A 4 0.38 -21.58 13.86
CA PRO A 4 1.46 -21.16 12.96
C PRO A 4 1.09 -19.88 12.20
N TRP A 5 2.10 -19.04 11.89
CA TRP A 5 1.90 -17.86 11.07
C TRP A 5 1.67 -18.21 9.60
N ASN A 6 2.19 -19.35 9.15
CA ASN A 6 2.10 -19.81 7.78
C ASN A 6 1.47 -21.18 7.66
N THR A 7 0.41 -21.27 6.86
CA THR A 7 -0.23 -22.53 6.44
C THR A 7 -0.08 -22.65 4.93
N PHE A 8 0.45 -23.77 4.45
CA PHE A 8 0.52 -24.07 3.03
C PHE A 8 -0.49 -25.17 2.66
N VAL A 9 -1.20 -24.96 1.55
CA VAL A 9 -2.14 -25.92 0.98
C VAL A 9 -1.76 -26.16 -0.48
N GLU A 10 -1.35 -27.40 -0.78
CA GLU A 10 -1.08 -27.80 -2.16
C GLU A 10 -2.38 -28.19 -2.85
N GLY A 11 -2.67 -27.56 -4.00
CA GLY A 11 -3.84 -27.87 -4.82
C GLY A 11 -4.12 -26.76 -5.85
N ASP A 12 -4.98 -27.10 -6.84
CA ASP A 12 -5.53 -26.07 -7.73
C ASP A 12 -6.42 -25.12 -6.93
N ASN A 13 -6.18 -23.82 -7.08
CA ASN A 13 -6.90 -22.83 -6.29
C ASN A 13 -8.42 -22.83 -6.55
N LEU A 14 -8.87 -23.17 -7.77
CA LEU A 14 -10.29 -23.26 -8.08
C LEU A 14 -10.99 -24.39 -7.29
N ASP A 15 -10.26 -25.49 -7.01
CA ASP A 15 -10.75 -26.63 -6.23
C ASP A 15 -10.59 -26.40 -4.72
N VAL A 16 -9.52 -25.70 -4.31
CA VAL A 16 -9.18 -25.48 -2.90
C VAL A 16 -10.05 -24.40 -2.27
N LEU A 17 -10.27 -23.27 -2.94
CA LEU A 17 -10.96 -22.12 -2.35
C LEU A 17 -12.35 -22.45 -1.79
N PRO A 18 -13.24 -23.19 -2.49
CA PRO A 18 -14.57 -23.53 -1.95
C PRO A 18 -14.52 -24.41 -0.70
N ARG A 19 -13.40 -25.10 -0.49
CA ARG A 19 -13.20 -26.06 0.61
C ARG A 19 -12.22 -25.56 1.68
N LEU A 20 -11.73 -24.31 1.51
CA LEU A 20 -10.62 -23.79 2.30
C LEU A 20 -10.92 -23.83 3.81
N ALA A 21 -12.14 -23.44 4.21
CA ALA A 21 -12.56 -23.50 5.61
C ALA A 21 -12.54 -24.95 6.17
N GLN A 22 -12.91 -25.94 5.37
CA GLN A 22 -12.86 -27.35 5.74
C GLN A 22 -11.42 -27.85 5.86
N ILE A 23 -10.54 -27.45 4.92
CA ILE A 23 -9.15 -27.87 4.86
C ILE A 23 -8.36 -27.28 6.05
N THR A 24 -8.55 -25.98 6.32
CA THR A 24 -7.84 -25.29 7.40
C THR A 24 -8.45 -25.51 8.78
N GLY A 25 -9.69 -26.01 8.84
CA GLY A 25 -10.45 -26.08 10.10
C GLY A 25 -10.95 -24.72 10.59
N GLU A 26 -10.81 -23.67 9.77
CA GLU A 26 -11.10 -22.30 10.13
C GLU A 26 -12.16 -21.70 9.20
N ALA A 27 -13.35 -21.45 9.73
CA ALA A 27 -14.46 -20.84 8.99
C ALA A 27 -14.39 -19.29 8.92
N ALA A 28 -13.40 -18.68 9.54
CA ALA A 28 -13.33 -17.24 9.62
C ALA A 28 -12.90 -16.62 8.28
N PRO A 29 -13.47 -15.47 7.92
CA PRO A 29 -13.12 -14.77 6.69
C PRO A 29 -11.71 -14.17 6.76
N TYR A 30 -11.16 -13.82 5.59
CA TYR A 30 -9.86 -13.20 5.45
C TYR A 30 -9.97 -11.67 5.43
N ASP A 31 -9.03 -10.99 6.10
CA ASP A 31 -8.95 -9.52 6.12
C ASP A 31 -8.25 -8.99 4.87
N LEU A 32 -7.29 -9.76 4.35
CA LEU A 32 -6.55 -9.44 3.14
C LEU A 32 -6.45 -10.67 2.24
N VAL A 33 -6.85 -10.50 0.99
CA VAL A 33 -6.44 -11.39 -0.10
C VAL A 33 -5.38 -10.66 -0.92
N TYR A 34 -4.20 -11.27 -1.09
CA TYR A 34 -3.20 -10.80 -2.05
C TYR A 34 -2.94 -11.89 -3.06
N ILE A 35 -2.90 -11.55 -4.34
CA ILE A 35 -2.55 -12.48 -5.40
C ILE A 35 -1.66 -11.84 -6.46
N ASP A 36 -0.82 -12.69 -7.05
CA ASP A 36 0.06 -12.40 -8.18
C ASP A 36 -0.24 -13.42 -9.29
N PRO A 37 -1.36 -13.26 -10.03
CA PRO A 37 -1.78 -14.22 -11.04
C PRO A 37 -0.86 -14.19 -12.26
N PRO A 38 -0.93 -15.16 -13.18
CA PRO A 38 -0.25 -15.09 -14.46
C PRO A 38 -0.58 -13.82 -15.22
N TYR A 39 0.45 -13.14 -15.76
CA TYR A 39 0.30 -11.85 -16.47
C TYR A 39 -0.02 -12.00 -17.95
N ASN A 40 -0.07 -13.25 -18.44
CA ASN A 40 -0.36 -13.56 -19.83
C ASN A 40 0.64 -12.91 -20.80
N THR A 41 1.92 -12.88 -20.42
CA THR A 41 3.00 -12.24 -21.21
C THR A 41 3.34 -13.02 -22.48
N GLY A 42 2.88 -14.27 -22.58
CA GLY A 42 3.23 -15.20 -23.67
C GLY A 42 4.62 -15.84 -23.52
N ASN A 43 5.25 -15.68 -22.36
CA ASN A 43 6.52 -16.31 -22.03
C ASN A 43 6.32 -17.39 -20.96
N ASP A 44 6.98 -18.53 -21.11
CA ASP A 44 7.03 -19.54 -20.07
C ASP A 44 8.16 -19.20 -19.08
N PHE A 45 7.80 -19.01 -17.82
CA PHE A 45 8.71 -18.87 -16.68
C PHE A 45 8.95 -20.22 -15.99
N ALA A 46 9.25 -20.21 -14.69
CA ALA A 46 9.22 -21.41 -13.86
C ALA A 46 7.82 -22.05 -13.81
N TYR A 47 6.81 -21.26 -14.14
CA TYR A 47 5.39 -21.62 -14.28
C TYR A 47 4.86 -21.16 -15.64
N ARG A 48 3.67 -21.66 -16.02
CA ARG A 48 3.01 -21.34 -17.29
C ARG A 48 2.32 -19.98 -17.22
N ASP A 49 2.82 -19.02 -18.03
CA ASP A 49 2.26 -17.67 -18.14
C ASP A 49 1.61 -17.38 -19.51
N ASP A 50 1.51 -18.41 -20.38
CA ASP A 50 0.85 -18.31 -21.68
C ASP A 50 -0.55 -18.92 -21.63
N ILE A 51 -1.56 -18.06 -21.43
CA ILE A 51 -2.96 -18.46 -21.47
C ILE A 51 -3.48 -18.22 -22.88
N ARG A 52 -3.60 -19.30 -23.62
CA ARG A 52 -4.03 -19.27 -25.03
C ARG A 52 -5.56 -19.25 -25.12
N GLY A 53 -6.06 -18.35 -25.96
CA GLY A 53 -7.44 -18.44 -26.43
C GLY A 53 -7.63 -19.62 -27.39
N ASP A 54 -8.86 -20.01 -27.61
CA ASP A 54 -9.20 -20.98 -28.65
C ASP A 54 -9.51 -20.24 -29.96
N ALA A 55 -8.53 -20.22 -30.87
CA ALA A 55 -8.70 -19.59 -32.18
C ALA A 55 -9.83 -20.24 -33.02
N ALA A 56 -10.10 -21.52 -32.81
CA ALA A 56 -11.18 -22.21 -33.50
C ALA A 56 -12.56 -21.81 -32.98
N ALA A 57 -12.65 -21.45 -31.69
CA ALA A 57 -13.85 -20.88 -31.05
C ALA A 57 -13.91 -19.36 -31.16
N GLY A 58 -12.91 -18.68 -31.74
CA GLY A 58 -12.81 -17.22 -31.83
C GLY A 58 -12.50 -16.52 -30.51
N THR A 59 -12.04 -17.24 -29.49
CA THR A 59 -11.71 -16.70 -28.17
C THR A 59 -10.30 -16.12 -28.15
N SER A 60 -10.17 -14.85 -27.82
CA SER A 60 -8.88 -14.19 -27.64
C SER A 60 -8.17 -14.68 -26.36
N ARG A 61 -6.84 -14.47 -26.29
CA ARG A 61 -6.07 -14.80 -25.09
C ARG A 61 -6.56 -14.01 -23.85
N HIS A 62 -7.02 -12.78 -24.05
CA HIS A 62 -7.57 -11.93 -22.96
C HIS A 62 -8.89 -12.49 -22.43
N GLU A 63 -9.79 -12.92 -23.31
CA GLU A 63 -11.05 -13.56 -22.90
C GLU A 63 -10.79 -14.86 -22.14
N ALA A 64 -9.83 -15.68 -22.60
CA ALA A 64 -9.43 -16.89 -21.89
C ALA A 64 -8.85 -16.58 -20.50
N TRP A 65 -8.04 -15.52 -20.39
CA TRP A 65 -7.49 -15.06 -19.13
C TRP A 65 -8.61 -14.58 -18.17
N VAL A 66 -9.53 -13.77 -18.66
CA VAL A 66 -10.71 -13.33 -17.88
C VAL A 66 -11.57 -14.50 -17.42
N ALA A 67 -11.81 -15.49 -18.30
CA ALA A 67 -12.56 -16.69 -17.98
C ALA A 67 -11.89 -17.53 -16.88
N MET A 68 -10.54 -17.59 -16.89
CA MET A 68 -9.76 -18.26 -15.85
C MET A 68 -9.80 -17.51 -14.51
N MET A 69 -9.75 -16.18 -14.52
CA MET A 69 -9.68 -15.36 -13.31
C MET A 69 -11.06 -15.17 -12.64
N ARG A 70 -12.14 -15.04 -13.41
CA ARG A 70 -13.49 -14.73 -12.91
C ARG A 70 -13.93 -15.61 -11.74
N PRO A 71 -14.00 -16.96 -11.87
CA PRO A 71 -14.48 -17.80 -10.78
C PRO A 71 -13.61 -17.73 -9.54
N ARG A 72 -12.30 -17.47 -9.69
CA ARG A 72 -11.35 -17.32 -8.59
C ARG A 72 -11.58 -16.03 -7.83
N LEU A 73 -11.84 -14.93 -8.52
CA LEU A 73 -12.14 -13.64 -7.90
C LEU A 73 -13.51 -13.63 -7.21
N GLU A 74 -14.51 -14.32 -7.78
CA GLU A 74 -15.83 -14.50 -7.15
C GLU A 74 -15.71 -15.29 -5.83
N GLN A 75 -14.99 -16.40 -5.84
CA GLN A 75 -14.71 -17.18 -4.63
C GLN A 75 -13.89 -16.39 -3.61
N ALA A 76 -12.88 -15.63 -4.06
CA ALA A 76 -12.09 -14.79 -3.17
C ALA A 76 -12.93 -13.70 -2.48
N ARG A 77 -13.91 -13.10 -3.21
CA ARG A 77 -14.85 -12.14 -2.62
C ARG A 77 -15.67 -12.78 -1.50
N ASP A 78 -16.13 -14.01 -1.71
CA ASP A 78 -16.95 -14.72 -0.71
C ASP A 78 -16.13 -15.07 0.55
N LEU A 79 -14.83 -15.35 0.40
CA LEU A 79 -13.89 -15.61 1.49
C LEU A 79 -13.44 -14.37 2.25
N LEU A 80 -13.58 -13.17 1.68
CA LEU A 80 -13.22 -11.91 2.35
C LEU A 80 -14.19 -11.59 3.49
N ALA A 81 -13.65 -11.03 4.58
CA ALA A 81 -14.43 -10.32 5.58
C ALA A 81 -15.15 -9.13 4.95
N ASP A 82 -16.29 -8.72 5.49
CA ASP A 82 -16.98 -7.50 5.02
C ASP A 82 -16.10 -6.24 5.21
N THR A 83 -15.15 -6.32 6.13
CA THR A 83 -14.13 -5.29 6.41
C THR A 83 -12.86 -5.47 5.60
N GLY A 84 -12.75 -6.55 4.83
CA GLY A 84 -11.52 -6.98 4.15
C GLY A 84 -11.30 -6.32 2.79
N ALA A 85 -10.09 -6.51 2.28
CA ALA A 85 -9.66 -6.03 0.98
C ALA A 85 -8.94 -7.11 0.17
N ILE A 86 -9.01 -7.00 -1.16
CA ILE A 86 -8.19 -7.76 -2.09
C ILE A 86 -7.22 -6.82 -2.80
N ALA A 87 -5.99 -7.27 -2.97
CA ALA A 87 -4.94 -6.58 -3.72
C ALA A 87 -4.37 -7.54 -4.77
N VAL A 88 -4.41 -7.15 -6.04
CA VAL A 88 -3.99 -7.98 -7.18
C VAL A 88 -2.87 -7.28 -7.93
N SER A 89 -1.71 -7.94 -8.02
CA SER A 89 -0.60 -7.50 -8.86
C SER A 89 -0.86 -7.87 -10.32
N ILE A 90 -0.52 -6.97 -11.24
CA ILE A 90 -0.69 -7.18 -12.69
C ILE A 90 0.18 -6.20 -13.48
N ASP A 91 0.59 -6.57 -14.68
CA ASP A 91 1.28 -5.68 -15.62
C ASP A 91 0.35 -5.13 -16.72
N ASP A 92 0.94 -4.38 -17.67
CA ASP A 92 0.21 -3.74 -18.78
C ASP A 92 -0.53 -4.74 -19.68
N ASN A 93 -0.17 -6.03 -19.71
CA ASN A 93 -0.81 -7.00 -20.60
C ASN A 93 -2.28 -7.21 -20.26
N GLU A 94 -2.60 -7.34 -18.96
CA GLU A 94 -3.96 -7.64 -18.51
C GLU A 94 -4.55 -6.61 -17.53
N ALA A 95 -3.84 -5.51 -17.22
CA ALA A 95 -4.31 -4.51 -16.26
C ALA A 95 -5.70 -3.94 -16.60
N ALA A 96 -5.98 -3.68 -17.87
CA ALA A 96 -7.26 -3.15 -18.33
C ALA A 96 -8.39 -4.18 -18.15
N HIS A 97 -8.14 -5.44 -18.52
CA HIS A 97 -9.10 -6.53 -18.40
C HIS A 97 -9.37 -6.89 -16.95
N LEU A 98 -8.31 -6.96 -16.11
CA LEU A 98 -8.45 -7.16 -14.68
C LEU A 98 -9.28 -6.05 -14.04
N ARG A 99 -9.02 -4.80 -14.40
CA ARG A 99 -9.76 -3.67 -13.86
C ARG A 99 -11.27 -3.78 -14.12
N LEU A 100 -11.65 -4.08 -15.36
CA LEU A 100 -13.05 -4.26 -15.73
C LEU A 100 -13.67 -5.46 -15.01
N LEU A 101 -12.95 -6.58 -14.94
CA LEU A 101 -13.39 -7.77 -14.24
C LEU A 101 -13.59 -7.50 -12.72
N MET A 102 -12.67 -6.77 -12.09
CA MET A 102 -12.79 -6.39 -10.67
C MET A 102 -13.97 -5.44 -10.44
N ASP A 103 -14.21 -4.48 -11.35
CA ASP A 103 -15.37 -3.60 -11.28
C ASP A 103 -16.69 -4.39 -11.41
N GLU A 104 -16.74 -5.47 -12.21
CA GLU A 104 -17.91 -6.38 -12.31
C GLU A 104 -18.09 -7.23 -11.04
N VAL A 105 -17.02 -7.86 -10.55
CA VAL A 105 -17.10 -8.82 -9.43
C VAL A 105 -17.30 -8.12 -8.09
N TYR A 106 -16.55 -7.05 -7.83
CA TYR A 106 -16.57 -6.33 -6.54
C TYR A 106 -17.48 -5.10 -6.56
N GLY A 107 -17.66 -4.48 -7.71
CA GLY A 107 -18.33 -3.21 -7.90
C GLY A 107 -17.35 -2.04 -8.04
N GLU A 108 -17.59 -1.13 -8.98
CA GLU A 108 -16.73 0.03 -9.25
C GLU A 108 -16.52 0.90 -8.01
N GLY A 109 -17.56 1.08 -7.18
CA GLY A 109 -17.51 1.88 -5.95
C GLY A 109 -16.66 1.26 -4.83
N GLN A 110 -16.24 0.00 -4.97
CA GLN A 110 -15.43 -0.70 -3.97
C GLN A 110 -13.92 -0.58 -4.22
N ARG A 111 -13.54 0.05 -5.33
CA ARG A 111 -12.12 0.28 -5.64
C ARG A 111 -11.51 1.30 -4.69
N LEU A 112 -10.48 0.87 -3.95
CA LEU A 112 -9.72 1.72 -3.04
C LEU A 112 -8.57 2.43 -3.74
N ALA A 113 -7.81 1.70 -4.58
CA ALA A 113 -6.66 2.26 -5.29
C ALA A 113 -6.30 1.45 -6.55
N GLN A 114 -5.61 2.11 -7.46
CA GLN A 114 -4.72 1.50 -8.45
C GLN A 114 -3.35 2.13 -8.23
N VAL A 115 -2.40 1.32 -7.80
CA VAL A 115 -1.04 1.75 -7.44
C VAL A 115 -0.09 1.37 -8.56
N ALA A 116 0.72 2.31 -9.03
CA ALA A 116 1.86 2.03 -9.90
C ALA A 116 3.06 1.65 -9.02
N VAL A 117 3.59 0.45 -9.21
CA VAL A 117 4.70 -0.10 -8.42
C VAL A 117 5.93 -0.20 -9.31
N ASN A 118 6.97 0.58 -9.04
CA ASN A 118 8.21 0.58 -9.80
C ASN A 118 9.10 -0.60 -9.35
N LEU A 119 8.88 -1.78 -9.92
CA LEU A 119 9.68 -2.98 -9.62
C LEU A 119 10.92 -3.15 -10.50
N ASN A 120 11.01 -2.39 -11.60
CA ASN A 120 12.15 -2.44 -12.51
C ASN A 120 12.66 -1.02 -12.84
N PRO A 121 13.36 -0.36 -11.91
CA PRO A 121 13.77 1.04 -12.07
C PRO A 121 14.73 1.28 -13.24
N LYS A 122 15.43 0.24 -13.71
CA LYS A 122 16.30 0.33 -14.90
C LYS A 122 15.52 0.32 -16.21
N GLY A 123 14.26 -0.13 -16.18
CA GLY A 123 13.40 -0.33 -17.34
C GLY A 123 13.82 -1.56 -18.18
N ARG A 124 12.84 -2.28 -18.71
CA ARG A 124 13.09 -3.38 -19.68
C ARG A 124 13.21 -2.76 -21.08
N GLN A 125 14.39 -2.89 -21.69
CA GLN A 125 14.73 -2.31 -23.00
C GLN A 125 14.38 -3.26 -24.18
N LEU A 126 13.37 -4.14 -24.04
CA LEU A 126 13.11 -5.24 -24.97
C LEU A 126 12.22 -4.88 -26.17
N GLY A 127 11.67 -3.66 -26.22
CA GLY A 127 10.73 -3.25 -27.26
C GLY A 127 11.16 -1.98 -28.00
N LYS A 128 10.41 -1.62 -29.06
CA LYS A 128 10.61 -0.35 -29.81
C LYS A 128 9.98 0.87 -29.11
N GLY A 129 9.25 0.68 -28.03
CA GLY A 129 8.53 1.73 -27.29
C GLY A 129 9.31 2.22 -26.09
N PHE A 130 8.57 2.67 -25.08
CA PHE A 130 9.14 3.09 -23.82
C PHE A 130 9.61 1.89 -23.00
N ALA A 131 10.66 2.07 -22.21
CA ALA A 131 11.15 1.04 -21.30
C ALA A 131 10.13 0.85 -20.16
N THR A 132 9.57 -0.37 -20.04
CA THR A 132 8.62 -0.69 -18.96
C THR A 132 9.37 -0.83 -17.64
N SER A 133 8.95 -0.05 -16.64
CA SER A 133 9.62 0.02 -15.33
C SER A 133 8.69 -0.27 -14.16
N HIS A 134 7.39 -0.47 -14.39
CA HIS A 134 6.40 -0.63 -13.34
C HIS A 134 5.39 -1.73 -13.66
N GLU A 135 4.69 -2.11 -12.63
CA GLU A 135 3.50 -2.95 -12.64
C GLU A 135 2.40 -2.23 -11.87
N TYR A 136 1.23 -2.82 -11.78
CA TYR A 136 0.11 -2.26 -11.01
C TYR A 136 -0.25 -3.16 -9.84
N LEU A 137 -0.77 -2.54 -8.78
CA LEU A 137 -1.48 -3.21 -7.70
C LEU A 137 -2.90 -2.62 -7.66
N LEU A 138 -3.89 -3.43 -8.02
CA LEU A 138 -5.30 -3.07 -7.94
C LEU A 138 -5.84 -3.47 -6.58
N VAL A 139 -6.41 -2.51 -5.84
CA VAL A 139 -6.92 -2.74 -4.47
C VAL A 139 -8.41 -2.43 -4.43
N TYR A 140 -9.20 -3.44 -4.02
CA TYR A 140 -10.63 -3.34 -3.84
C TYR A 140 -11.03 -3.80 -2.44
N ALA A 141 -12.03 -3.17 -1.86
CA ALA A 141 -12.67 -3.65 -0.65
C ALA A 141 -13.85 -4.57 -0.97
N LYS A 142 -14.25 -5.44 -0.05
CA LYS A 142 -15.56 -6.09 -0.12
C LYS A 142 -16.68 -5.08 0.11
N ASP A 143 -16.52 -4.20 1.11
CA ASP A 143 -17.33 -3.00 1.35
C ASP A 143 -16.40 -1.84 1.73
N ALA A 144 -16.24 -0.86 0.83
CA ALA A 144 -15.33 0.27 1.03
C ALA A 144 -15.68 1.15 2.24
N ARG A 145 -16.94 1.12 2.71
CA ARG A 145 -17.39 1.88 3.88
C ARG A 145 -16.99 1.22 5.19
N ARG A 146 -16.75 -0.08 5.18
CA ARG A 146 -16.42 -0.91 6.34
C ARG A 146 -14.97 -1.36 6.35
N CYS A 147 -14.25 -1.16 5.26
CA CYS A 147 -12.88 -1.64 5.09
C CYS A 147 -11.95 -1.08 6.17
N VAL A 148 -11.21 -1.98 6.82
CA VAL A 148 -10.24 -1.65 7.89
C VAL A 148 -8.87 -1.23 7.35
N LEU A 149 -8.64 -1.28 6.03
CA LEU A 149 -7.39 -0.83 5.43
C LEU A 149 -7.11 0.63 5.76
N ASP A 150 -6.07 0.89 6.53
CA ASP A 150 -5.61 2.24 6.89
C ASP A 150 -4.35 2.62 6.11
N ALA A 151 -4.54 3.24 4.97
CA ALA A 151 -3.45 3.74 4.15
C ALA A 151 -2.64 4.88 4.79
N SER A 152 -3.04 5.37 5.98
CA SER A 152 -2.32 6.45 6.69
C SER A 152 -1.24 5.92 7.65
N SER A 153 -1.03 4.61 7.73
CA SER A 153 -0.35 4.02 8.89
C SER A 153 1.18 4.04 8.87
N ALA A 154 1.90 3.99 7.80
CA ALA A 154 3.27 3.47 7.89
C ALA A 154 4.42 4.38 7.47
N GLU A 155 4.20 5.55 6.90
CA GLU A 155 5.32 6.45 6.56
C GLU A 155 5.60 7.40 7.70
N THR A 156 6.73 7.21 8.37
CA THR A 156 7.32 8.22 9.24
C THR A 156 7.50 9.50 8.42
N VAL A 157 6.89 10.58 8.89
CA VAL A 157 7.13 11.91 8.35
C VAL A 157 8.61 12.22 8.55
N ASP A 158 9.31 12.62 7.49
CA ASP A 158 10.73 12.96 7.60
C ASP A 158 10.90 14.14 8.56
N GLU A 159 11.62 13.92 9.64
CA GLU A 159 11.88 14.97 10.63
C GLU A 159 12.56 16.20 10.01
N ARG A 160 13.26 16.03 8.90
CA ARG A 160 13.91 17.13 8.15
C ARG A 160 12.90 18.12 7.58
N ASP A 161 11.64 17.69 7.36
CA ASP A 161 10.54 18.57 6.95
C ASP A 161 10.09 19.53 8.07
N PHE A 162 10.56 19.30 9.32
CA PHE A 162 10.23 20.08 10.52
C PHE A 162 11.49 20.71 11.12
N PRO A 163 12.06 21.73 10.45
CA PRO A 163 13.38 22.28 10.80
C PRO A 163 13.40 23.15 12.06
N GLN A 164 12.24 23.50 12.61
CA GLN A 164 12.14 24.36 13.79
C GLN A 164 11.98 23.53 15.05
N THR A 165 12.54 24.01 16.16
CA THR A 165 12.40 23.42 17.49
C THR A 165 11.84 24.46 18.44
N ALA A 166 10.78 24.14 19.16
CA ALA A 166 10.20 24.96 20.20
C ALA A 166 11.00 24.83 21.51
N PRO A 167 10.82 25.76 22.49
CA PRO A 167 11.51 25.70 23.78
C PRO A 167 11.28 24.41 24.57
N ASP A 168 10.14 23.74 24.34
CA ASP A 168 9.78 22.46 24.95
C ASP A 168 10.40 21.24 24.22
N GLY A 169 11.22 21.47 23.18
CA GLY A 169 11.90 20.43 22.41
C GLY A 169 11.07 19.88 21.25
N ARG A 170 9.79 20.21 21.11
CA ARG A 170 8.95 19.73 20.00
C ARG A 170 9.39 20.35 18.67
N ARG A 171 9.42 19.54 17.62
CA ARG A 171 9.74 19.99 16.26
C ARG A 171 8.49 20.43 15.51
N PHE A 172 8.63 21.46 14.69
CA PHE A 172 7.54 22.01 13.87
C PHE A 172 8.07 22.67 12.59
N ARG A 173 7.13 22.97 11.68
CA ARG A 173 7.36 23.85 10.52
C ARG A 173 6.33 24.97 10.48
N HIS A 174 6.67 26.04 9.79
CA HIS A 174 5.76 27.15 9.59
C HIS A 174 4.91 26.92 8.34
N LEU A 175 3.61 26.90 8.47
CA LEU A 175 2.66 26.96 7.37
C LEU A 175 1.93 28.30 7.37
N PRO A 176 1.75 28.98 6.22
CA PRO A 176 0.93 30.19 6.17
C PRO A 176 -0.46 29.93 6.76
N LEU A 177 -0.91 30.78 7.70
CA LEU A 177 -2.26 30.68 8.24
C LEU A 177 -3.30 31.06 7.18
N ARG A 178 -2.95 31.97 6.28
CA ARG A 178 -3.80 32.30 5.14
C ARG A 178 -3.99 31.11 4.21
N ASN A 179 -5.16 30.96 3.64
CA ASN A 179 -5.41 29.97 2.62
C ASN A 179 -4.65 30.37 1.35
N THR A 180 -3.90 29.43 0.76
CA THR A 180 -3.11 29.66 -0.46
C THR A 180 -3.89 29.33 -1.72
N ASN A 181 -5.04 28.66 -1.61
CA ASN A 181 -5.91 28.34 -2.73
C ASN A 181 -6.88 29.50 -3.00
N LYS A 182 -6.74 30.15 -4.17
CA LYS A 182 -7.56 31.32 -4.58
C LYS A 182 -9.06 31.01 -4.74
N LYS A 183 -9.47 29.75 -4.78
CA LYS A 183 -10.89 29.38 -4.71
C LYS A 183 -11.54 29.81 -3.39
N PHE A 184 -10.75 29.90 -2.31
CA PHE A 184 -11.19 30.39 -1.01
C PHE A 184 -10.80 31.86 -0.87
N ASN A 185 -11.76 32.75 -1.00
CA ASN A 185 -11.61 34.19 -0.99
C ASN A 185 -12.79 34.84 -0.22
N PRO A 186 -12.82 36.15 0.01
CA PRO A 186 -13.88 36.80 0.77
C PRO A 186 -15.31 36.56 0.24
N VAL A 187 -15.46 36.23 -1.05
CA VAL A 187 -16.77 35.94 -1.65
C VAL A 187 -17.22 34.51 -1.32
N THR A 188 -16.29 33.54 -1.43
CA THR A 188 -16.61 32.12 -1.24
C THR A 188 -16.53 31.66 0.22
N ALA A 189 -15.81 32.40 1.09
CA ALA A 189 -15.64 32.12 2.49
C ALA A 189 -15.59 33.42 3.34
N PRO A 190 -16.68 34.21 3.36
CA PRO A 190 -16.68 35.56 3.96
C PRO A 190 -16.39 35.55 5.46
N THR A 191 -16.79 34.52 6.19
CA THR A 191 -16.56 34.38 7.64
C THR A 191 -15.08 34.15 8.01
N LEU A 192 -14.25 33.81 7.04
CA LEU A 192 -12.82 33.60 7.21
C LEU A 192 -11.96 34.79 6.73
N HIS A 193 -12.62 35.88 6.29
CA HIS A 193 -11.96 37.14 5.94
C HIS A 193 -12.14 38.13 7.09
N TYR A 194 -11.16 38.22 7.97
CA TYR A 194 -11.13 39.12 9.12
C TYR A 194 -9.66 39.45 9.46
N SER A 195 -9.44 40.53 10.18
CA SER A 195 -8.12 40.89 10.69
C SER A 195 -7.77 40.15 11.97
N VAL A 196 -6.50 39.89 12.17
CA VAL A 196 -5.90 39.42 13.41
C VAL A 196 -4.76 40.38 13.79
N TRP A 197 -4.37 40.39 15.05
CA TRP A 197 -3.25 41.20 15.52
C TRP A 197 -2.07 40.33 15.87
N GLY A 198 -0.90 40.73 15.40
CA GLY A 198 0.33 39.99 15.65
C GLY A 198 1.49 40.92 16.00
N ASP A 199 2.27 40.52 16.98
CA ASP A 199 3.51 41.19 17.32
C ASP A 199 4.68 40.42 16.71
N PRO A 200 5.37 40.96 15.69
CA PRO A 200 6.46 40.27 15.04
C PRO A 200 7.75 40.14 15.90
N GLU A 201 7.87 40.90 17.00
CA GLU A 201 9.02 40.84 17.91
C GLU A 201 8.85 39.69 18.93
N THR A 202 7.65 39.50 19.46
CA THR A 202 7.34 38.40 20.40
C THR A 202 6.82 37.16 19.71
N GLY A 203 6.30 37.30 18.48
CA GLY A 203 5.63 36.24 17.74
C GLY A 203 4.17 36.01 18.15
N GLU A 204 3.65 36.74 19.14
CA GLU A 204 2.30 36.56 19.68
C GLU A 204 1.22 36.94 18.65
N VAL A 205 0.09 36.21 18.66
CA VAL A 205 -1.05 36.42 17.77
C VAL A 205 -2.35 36.33 18.57
N ARG A 206 -3.26 37.30 18.39
CA ARG A 206 -4.61 37.32 19.00
C ARG A 206 -5.66 37.74 17.98
N ALA A 207 -6.89 37.40 18.25
CA ALA A 207 -8.04 37.85 17.44
C ALA A 207 -8.35 39.33 17.64
N GLU A 208 -7.94 39.93 18.76
CA GLU A 208 -8.20 41.32 19.15
C GLU A 208 -6.89 42.11 19.33
N PRO A 209 -6.95 43.47 19.24
CA PRO A 209 -5.76 44.31 19.45
C PRO A 209 -5.12 44.11 20.83
N PHE A 210 -3.80 44.11 20.88
CA PHE A 210 -3.02 44.05 22.13
C PHE A 210 -1.67 44.75 21.97
N GLY A 211 -1.20 45.36 23.04
CA GLY A 211 0.18 45.92 23.13
C GLY A 211 0.61 46.73 21.89
N ALA A 212 1.78 46.35 21.35
CA ALA A 212 2.36 46.92 20.12
C ALA A 212 2.04 46.10 18.87
N ALA A 213 1.07 45.17 18.93
CA ALA A 213 0.70 44.33 17.80
C ALA A 213 0.21 45.14 16.60
N VAL A 214 0.54 44.66 15.42
CA VAL A 214 0.05 45.25 14.16
C VAL A 214 -1.12 44.45 13.62
N GLU A 215 -2.03 45.14 12.96
CA GLU A 215 -3.17 44.52 12.29
C GLU A 215 -2.68 43.81 11.03
N VAL A 216 -3.10 42.55 10.88
CA VAL A 216 -2.75 41.70 9.72
C VAL A 216 -4.03 41.15 9.10
N ALA A 217 -4.30 41.56 7.87
CA ALA A 217 -5.36 40.99 7.04
C ALA A 217 -4.79 39.90 6.11
N PRO A 218 -5.57 38.85 5.79
CA PRO A 218 -5.12 37.81 4.87
C PRO A 218 -5.08 38.34 3.43
N VAL A 219 -3.89 38.25 2.79
CA VAL A 219 -3.69 38.63 1.40
C VAL A 219 -2.90 37.57 0.64
N PHE A 220 -3.24 37.36 -0.62
CA PHE A 220 -2.44 36.51 -1.51
C PHE A 220 -1.08 37.17 -1.85
N GLY A 221 -0.21 36.40 -2.48
CA GLY A 221 1.12 36.91 -2.86
C GLY A 221 1.11 38.07 -3.87
N ASP A 222 0.00 38.27 -4.58
CA ASP A 222 -0.25 39.39 -5.51
C ASP A 222 -0.96 40.59 -4.86
N GLY A 223 -1.18 40.53 -3.55
CA GLY A 223 -1.87 41.59 -2.80
C GLY A 223 -3.40 41.51 -2.80
N SER A 224 -4.01 40.59 -3.57
CA SER A 224 -5.46 40.42 -3.56
C SER A 224 -5.97 39.83 -2.25
N PRO A 225 -7.21 40.15 -1.80
CA PRO A 225 -7.77 39.66 -0.56
C PRO A 225 -7.85 38.15 -0.50
N ALA A 226 -7.39 37.55 0.59
CA ALA A 226 -7.44 36.13 0.90
C ALA A 226 -8.35 35.88 2.10
N VAL A 227 -8.35 34.66 2.61
CA VAL A 227 -9.03 34.27 3.84
C VAL A 227 -8.09 33.45 4.71
N TRP A 228 -8.37 33.40 6.02
CA TRP A 228 -7.66 32.53 6.92
C TRP A 228 -8.11 31.07 6.75
N ARG A 229 -7.31 30.14 7.22
CA ARG A 229 -7.65 28.70 7.31
C ARG A 229 -8.40 28.37 8.60
N TRP A 230 -8.36 29.26 9.58
CA TRP A 230 -8.96 29.12 10.88
C TRP A 230 -10.09 30.15 11.06
N SER A 231 -11.09 29.78 11.86
CA SER A 231 -12.12 30.71 12.34
C SER A 231 -11.55 31.60 13.44
N ARG A 232 -12.17 32.77 13.65
CA ARG A 232 -11.74 33.75 14.65
C ARG A 232 -11.65 33.15 16.08
N PRO A 233 -12.63 32.38 16.58
CA PRO A 233 -12.52 31.75 17.91
C PRO A 233 -11.31 30.84 18.05
N ARG A 234 -10.96 30.12 16.99
CA ARG A 234 -9.81 29.20 17.01
C ARG A 234 -8.46 29.88 17.17
N ILE A 235 -8.36 31.18 16.83
CA ILE A 235 -7.14 31.97 17.06
C ILE A 235 -6.84 32.04 18.57
N ASP A 236 -7.84 32.34 19.36
CA ASP A 236 -7.71 32.53 20.82
C ASP A 236 -7.70 31.18 21.58
N GLU A 237 -8.33 30.14 21.02
CA GLU A 237 -8.30 28.79 21.59
C GLU A 237 -6.91 28.13 21.47
N ARG A 238 -6.10 28.52 20.46
CA ARG A 238 -4.82 27.88 20.14
C ARG A 238 -3.71 28.90 19.86
N PRO A 239 -3.42 29.80 20.77
CA PRO A 239 -2.40 30.84 20.57
C PRO A 239 -0.99 30.23 20.39
N ASP A 240 -0.68 29.14 21.08
CA ASP A 240 0.63 28.45 20.99
C ASP A 240 0.89 27.80 19.62
N ASP A 241 -0.17 27.55 18.85
CA ASP A 241 -0.06 27.03 17.50
C ASP A 241 0.19 28.12 16.44
N LEU A 242 0.25 29.39 16.84
CA LEU A 242 0.40 30.52 15.93
C LEU A 242 1.72 31.27 16.18
N VAL A 243 2.20 31.95 15.15
CA VAL A 243 3.34 32.85 15.22
C VAL A 243 3.21 33.98 14.21
N CYS A 244 3.45 35.20 14.67
CA CYS A 244 3.60 36.38 13.84
C CYS A 244 5.05 36.56 13.43
N ARG A 245 5.32 36.86 12.16
CA ARG A 245 6.69 37.04 11.65
C ARG A 245 6.78 38.07 10.55
N ARG A 246 7.92 38.79 10.50
CA ARG A 246 8.31 39.56 9.32
C ARG A 246 8.80 38.63 8.22
N ILE A 247 8.34 38.83 7.03
CA ILE A 247 8.75 38.07 5.83
C ILE A 247 9.10 39.01 4.68
N LYS A 248 10.04 38.61 3.86
CA LYS A 248 10.34 39.30 2.60
C LYS A 248 9.42 38.80 1.52
N GLY A 249 8.55 39.66 0.99
CA GLY A 249 7.69 39.39 -0.17
C GLY A 249 8.24 40.08 -1.42
N ARG A 250 7.57 39.88 -2.57
CA ARG A 250 7.91 40.58 -3.83
C ARG A 250 7.76 42.11 -3.74
N ALA A 251 6.85 42.60 -2.91
CA ALA A 251 6.55 44.01 -2.70
C ALA A 251 7.31 44.62 -1.50
N GLY A 252 8.29 43.93 -0.94
CA GLY A 252 9.04 44.38 0.25
C GLY A 252 8.76 43.52 1.48
N GLU A 253 9.20 44.04 2.64
CA GLU A 253 8.98 43.38 3.94
C GLU A 253 7.52 43.56 4.37
N ARG A 254 6.93 42.50 4.90
CA ARG A 254 5.57 42.52 5.49
C ARG A 254 5.49 41.62 6.69
N VAL A 255 4.47 41.87 7.52
CA VAL A 255 4.11 40.95 8.62
C VAL A 255 3.08 39.94 8.11
N ASP A 256 3.25 38.69 8.47
CA ASP A 256 2.31 37.61 8.11
C ASP A 256 2.19 36.61 9.28
N ILE A 257 1.06 35.90 9.31
CA ILE A 257 0.74 34.95 10.37
C ILE A 257 0.95 33.53 9.86
N PHE A 258 1.61 32.73 10.68
CA PHE A 258 1.90 31.34 10.41
C PHE A 258 1.32 30.42 11.47
N GLN A 259 0.90 29.25 11.06
CA GLN A 259 0.60 28.13 11.94
C GLN A 259 1.88 27.35 12.21
N ARG A 260 2.14 26.98 13.45
CA ARG A 260 3.10 25.95 13.82
C ARG A 260 2.48 24.59 13.50
N ASP A 261 3.01 23.93 12.50
CA ASP A 261 2.61 22.58 12.10
C ASP A 261 3.57 21.59 12.78
N TRP A 262 3.12 21.02 13.89
CA TRP A 262 3.95 20.18 14.76
C TRP A 262 4.22 18.81 14.14
N LEU A 263 5.43 18.26 14.33
CA LEU A 263 5.78 16.88 13.96
C LEU A 263 4.92 15.88 14.74
N HIS A 264 4.77 16.09 16.05
CA HIS A 264 3.89 15.33 16.93
C HIS A 264 2.84 16.27 17.52
N ARG A 265 1.57 15.95 17.37
CA ARG A 265 0.47 16.81 17.89
C ARG A 265 0.04 16.47 19.30
N ASP A 266 0.25 15.21 19.71
CA ASP A 266 -0.15 14.67 21.01
C ASP A 266 0.78 13.49 21.40
N GLU A 267 0.57 12.96 22.60
CA GLU A 267 1.36 11.85 23.16
C GLU A 267 1.02 10.49 22.50
N THR A 268 0.04 10.41 21.61
CA THR A 268 -0.51 9.16 21.07
C THR A 268 0.17 8.65 19.81
N GLY A 269 1.20 9.34 19.31
CA GLY A 269 1.99 8.81 18.21
C GLY A 269 2.36 9.80 17.12
N GLY A 270 3.32 9.44 16.30
CA GLY A 270 3.84 10.21 15.20
C GLY A 270 2.78 10.57 14.14
N ARG A 271 3.04 11.64 13.42
CA ARG A 271 2.19 12.09 12.34
C ARG A 271 2.10 11.01 11.25
N ARG A 272 0.89 10.60 10.89
CA ARG A 272 0.65 9.62 9.83
C ARG A 272 0.45 10.34 8.49
N LYS A 273 1.06 9.82 7.44
CA LYS A 273 0.89 10.30 6.07
C LYS A 273 0.19 9.20 5.26
N LYS A 274 -0.77 9.57 4.43
CA LYS A 274 -1.38 8.60 3.51
C LYS A 274 -0.36 8.10 2.50
N LEU A 275 -0.35 6.80 2.26
CA LEU A 275 0.40 6.19 1.17
C LEU A 275 -0.06 6.78 -0.16
N THR A 276 0.90 7.07 -1.01
CA THR A 276 0.62 7.51 -2.39
C THR A 276 0.29 6.31 -3.28
N THR A 277 -0.25 6.58 -4.46
CA THR A 277 -0.51 5.55 -5.48
C THR A 277 0.68 5.31 -6.42
N ILE A 278 1.88 5.78 -6.05
CA ILE A 278 3.14 5.48 -6.72
C ILE A 278 4.09 4.95 -5.66
N TRP A 279 4.53 3.70 -5.80
CA TRP A 279 5.47 3.05 -4.90
C TRP A 279 6.79 2.82 -5.64
N LEU A 280 7.86 3.34 -5.09
CA LEU A 280 9.18 3.29 -5.71
C LEU A 280 9.97 2.06 -5.25
N ALA A 281 10.84 1.53 -6.11
CA ALA A 281 11.71 0.40 -5.78
C ALA A 281 12.60 0.66 -4.55
N ALA A 282 12.97 1.92 -4.30
CA ALA A 282 13.71 2.31 -3.09
C ALA A 282 12.92 2.10 -1.79
N GLU A 283 11.57 2.02 -1.88
CA GLU A 283 10.67 1.88 -0.75
C GLU A 283 10.19 0.44 -0.56
N VAL A 284 9.91 -0.26 -1.67
CA VAL A 284 9.27 -1.58 -1.66
C VAL A 284 10.17 -2.71 -2.17
N GLY A 285 11.37 -2.39 -2.62
CA GLY A 285 12.24 -3.34 -3.31
C GLY A 285 11.95 -3.42 -4.82
N SER A 286 12.85 -4.07 -5.54
CA SER A 286 12.76 -4.34 -6.98
C SER A 286 12.70 -5.85 -7.23
N THR A 287 12.49 -6.26 -8.49
CA THR A 287 12.64 -7.67 -8.90
C THR A 287 14.04 -8.19 -8.58
N ASP A 288 15.11 -7.40 -8.82
CA ASP A 288 16.48 -7.78 -8.47
C ASP A 288 16.63 -8.02 -6.95
N THR A 289 16.02 -7.16 -6.12
CA THR A 289 16.00 -7.33 -4.66
C THR A 289 15.28 -8.63 -4.28
N ALA A 290 14.12 -8.90 -4.87
CA ALA A 290 13.33 -10.09 -4.57
C ALA A 290 14.06 -11.39 -4.96
N VAL A 291 14.75 -11.39 -6.10
CA VAL A 291 15.62 -12.52 -6.51
C VAL A 291 16.76 -12.73 -5.51
N ALA A 292 17.38 -11.64 -5.03
CA ALA A 292 18.45 -11.73 -4.04
C ALA A 292 17.93 -12.26 -2.69
N GLU A 293 16.77 -11.80 -2.23
CA GLU A 293 16.09 -12.31 -1.02
C GLU A 293 15.83 -13.82 -1.12
N LEU A 294 15.21 -14.26 -2.22
CA LEU A 294 14.87 -15.67 -2.42
C LEU A 294 16.11 -16.54 -2.52
N LYS A 295 17.15 -16.06 -3.23
CA LYS A 295 18.42 -16.77 -3.42
C LYS A 295 19.10 -17.10 -2.11
N GLN A 296 18.99 -16.27 -1.09
CA GLN A 296 19.58 -16.50 0.24
C GLN A 296 18.87 -17.63 0.99
N ILE A 297 17.62 -17.96 0.64
CA ILE A 297 16.80 -18.94 1.34
C ILE A 297 16.79 -20.30 0.63
N VAL A 298 16.44 -20.30 -0.66
CA VAL A 298 16.24 -21.55 -1.45
C VAL A 298 17.10 -21.62 -2.72
N GLY A 299 17.97 -20.64 -2.95
CA GLY A 299 18.78 -20.57 -4.16
C GLY A 299 18.11 -19.76 -5.30
N HIS A 300 18.79 -19.67 -6.44
CA HIS A 300 18.28 -18.95 -7.62
C HIS A 300 17.35 -19.86 -8.43
N VAL A 301 16.15 -20.11 -7.90
CA VAL A 301 15.22 -21.13 -8.43
C VAL A 301 13.92 -20.56 -8.99
N PHE A 302 13.69 -19.25 -8.86
CA PHE A 302 12.50 -18.58 -9.35
C PHE A 302 12.87 -17.24 -9.99
N GLU A 303 12.34 -16.94 -11.18
CA GLU A 303 12.84 -15.88 -12.04
C GLU A 303 12.27 -14.49 -11.68
N SER A 304 11.03 -14.43 -11.20
CA SER A 304 10.32 -13.17 -10.95
C SER A 304 9.52 -13.19 -9.63
N PRO A 305 10.20 -13.43 -8.47
CA PRO A 305 9.51 -13.30 -7.18
C PRO A 305 9.13 -11.85 -6.92
N LYS A 306 8.09 -11.62 -6.14
CA LYS A 306 7.79 -10.27 -5.61
C LYS A 306 8.71 -9.95 -4.44
N PRO A 307 9.12 -8.68 -4.26
CA PRO A 307 9.91 -8.28 -3.09
C PRO A 307 9.04 -8.30 -1.83
N THR A 308 9.60 -8.78 -0.72
CA THR A 308 8.89 -8.81 0.56
C THR A 308 8.50 -7.41 1.03
N GLY A 309 9.26 -6.38 0.68
CA GLY A 309 8.97 -4.98 1.00
C GLY A 309 7.64 -4.49 0.45
N LEU A 310 7.24 -4.93 -0.78
CA LEU A 310 5.93 -4.63 -1.36
C LEU A 310 4.80 -5.14 -0.46
N LEU A 311 4.88 -6.43 -0.09
CA LEU A 311 3.87 -7.08 0.74
C LEU A 311 3.85 -6.52 2.16
N ARG A 312 5.01 -6.24 2.76
CA ARG A 312 5.11 -5.62 4.08
C ARG A 312 4.49 -4.23 4.11
N ARG A 313 4.67 -3.43 3.04
CA ARG A 313 4.01 -2.13 2.93
C ARG A 313 2.48 -2.28 2.88
N LEU A 314 1.97 -3.27 2.15
CA LEU A 314 0.53 -3.58 2.12
C LEU A 314 0.05 -4.10 3.48
N LEU A 315 0.76 -5.04 4.11
CA LEU A 315 0.45 -5.59 5.43
C LEU A 315 0.43 -4.51 6.52
N GLY A 316 1.30 -3.50 6.42
CA GLY A 316 1.31 -2.35 7.34
C GLY A 316 0.06 -1.46 7.28
N THR A 317 -0.82 -1.64 6.27
CA THR A 317 -2.13 -0.99 6.18
C THR A 317 -3.26 -1.80 6.81
N MET A 318 -2.99 -3.03 7.23
CA MET A 318 -3.96 -3.97 7.80
C MET A 318 -3.72 -4.12 9.31
N PRO A 319 -4.71 -4.62 10.07
CA PRO A 319 -4.54 -4.96 11.47
C PRO A 319 -3.32 -5.88 11.73
N ASP A 320 -2.78 -5.82 12.94
CA ASP A 320 -1.61 -6.61 13.35
C ASP A 320 -1.91 -8.08 13.61
N ASP A 321 -3.19 -8.46 13.62
CA ASP A 321 -3.71 -9.84 13.71
C ASP A 321 -4.40 -10.31 12.42
N ALA A 322 -4.26 -9.56 11.31
CA ALA A 322 -4.95 -9.80 10.05
C ALA A 322 -4.72 -11.24 9.52
N ARG A 323 -5.79 -11.83 8.99
CA ARG A 323 -5.76 -13.11 8.27
C ARG A 323 -5.58 -12.84 6.77
N VAL A 324 -4.54 -13.43 6.21
CA VAL A 324 -4.10 -13.21 4.82
C VAL A 324 -4.28 -14.49 4.02
N LEU A 325 -4.80 -14.35 2.79
CA LEU A 325 -4.89 -15.45 1.83
C LEU A 325 -4.12 -15.08 0.56
N ASP A 326 -3.27 -15.99 0.10
CA ASP A 326 -2.60 -15.92 -1.20
C ASP A 326 -2.80 -17.23 -1.95
N PHE A 327 -3.68 -17.22 -2.95
CA PHE A 327 -3.98 -18.42 -3.72
C PHE A 327 -3.29 -18.47 -5.11
N PHE A 328 -2.31 -17.59 -5.32
CA PHE A 328 -1.30 -17.67 -6.36
C PHE A 328 0.09 -17.50 -5.71
N ALA A 329 0.39 -18.32 -4.71
CA ALA A 329 1.52 -18.11 -3.80
C ALA A 329 2.90 -18.12 -4.49
N GLY A 330 3.02 -18.71 -5.68
CA GLY A 330 4.26 -18.72 -6.47
C GLY A 330 5.45 -19.20 -5.64
N SER A 331 6.39 -18.32 -5.38
CA SER A 331 7.55 -18.65 -4.53
C SER A 331 7.31 -18.46 -3.02
N GLY A 332 6.08 -18.19 -2.53
CA GLY A 332 5.77 -18.03 -1.11
C GLY A 332 6.14 -16.67 -0.52
N THR A 333 6.14 -15.61 -1.32
CA THR A 333 6.55 -14.27 -0.87
C THR A 333 5.63 -13.70 0.21
N THR A 334 4.31 -13.91 0.09
CA THR A 334 3.32 -13.36 1.02
C THR A 334 3.51 -13.91 2.43
N GLY A 335 3.65 -15.23 2.57
CA GLY A 335 3.92 -15.85 3.86
C GLY A 335 5.25 -15.41 4.47
N HIS A 336 6.30 -15.24 3.66
CA HIS A 336 7.58 -14.67 4.13
C HIS A 336 7.41 -13.24 4.63
N ALA A 337 6.68 -12.40 3.89
CA ALA A 337 6.42 -11.02 4.29
C ALA A 337 5.60 -10.93 5.61
N VAL A 338 4.62 -11.82 5.80
CA VAL A 338 3.86 -11.92 7.05
C VAL A 338 4.77 -12.24 8.23
N ALA A 339 5.66 -13.23 8.10
CA ALA A 339 6.61 -13.56 9.16
C ALA A 339 7.54 -12.39 9.51
N LEU A 340 8.12 -11.73 8.48
CA LEU A 340 8.97 -10.56 8.68
C LEU A 340 8.22 -9.39 9.32
N GLN A 341 6.95 -9.17 8.96
CA GLN A 341 6.16 -8.09 9.52
C GLN A 341 5.83 -8.35 10.99
N ASN A 342 5.39 -9.57 11.34
CA ASN A 342 5.12 -9.96 12.71
C ASN A 342 6.39 -9.84 13.59
N ALA A 343 7.54 -10.29 13.08
CA ALA A 343 8.80 -10.15 13.80
C ALA A 343 9.20 -8.69 14.04
N ALA A 344 8.82 -7.78 13.14
CA ALA A 344 9.16 -6.36 13.22
C ALA A 344 8.25 -5.55 14.16
N ASP A 345 6.94 -5.87 14.22
CA ASP A 345 5.95 -5.09 14.96
C ASP A 345 5.27 -5.86 16.11
N GLY A 346 5.62 -7.13 16.31
CA GLY A 346 5.02 -7.99 17.36
C GLY A 346 3.62 -8.47 17.00
N GLY A 347 3.19 -8.33 15.75
CA GLY A 347 1.88 -8.77 15.28
C GLY A 347 1.72 -10.30 15.26
N THR A 348 0.48 -10.72 15.05
CA THR A 348 0.06 -12.14 15.04
C THR A 348 -0.66 -12.52 13.75
N ARG A 349 -0.34 -11.79 12.64
CA ARG A 349 -0.91 -12.06 11.31
C ARG A 349 -0.66 -13.50 10.89
N ARG A 350 -1.62 -14.08 10.19
CA ARG A 350 -1.52 -15.45 9.67
C ARG A 350 -1.76 -15.45 8.16
N CYS A 351 -1.00 -16.28 7.44
CA CYS A 351 -1.12 -16.41 5.99
C CYS A 351 -1.46 -17.84 5.60
N VAL A 352 -2.48 -18.00 4.78
CA VAL A 352 -2.73 -19.23 4.05
C VAL A 352 -2.25 -19.04 2.61
N SER A 353 -1.28 -19.86 2.20
CA SER A 353 -0.71 -19.87 0.87
C SER A 353 -1.19 -21.10 0.11
N VAL A 354 -1.81 -20.91 -1.06
CA VAL A 354 -2.27 -22.01 -1.93
C VAL A 354 -1.47 -21.97 -3.22
N ASN A 355 -0.95 -23.14 -3.62
CA ASN A 355 -0.27 -23.29 -4.90
C ASN A 355 -0.47 -24.71 -5.44
N SER A 356 -0.59 -24.82 -6.78
CA SER A 356 -0.69 -26.12 -7.44
C SER A 356 0.66 -26.78 -7.57
N ALA A 357 0.67 -28.12 -7.72
CA ALA A 357 1.84 -28.91 -8.06
C ALA A 357 2.24 -28.73 -9.53
N GLU A 358 2.28 -27.49 -10.02
CA GLU A 358 2.69 -27.19 -11.39
C GLU A 358 4.16 -27.58 -11.61
N PRO A 359 4.47 -28.44 -12.61
CA PRO A 359 5.82 -28.87 -12.85
C PRO A 359 6.75 -27.71 -13.23
N THR A 360 7.94 -27.69 -12.65
CA THR A 360 8.97 -26.74 -13.05
C THR A 360 9.46 -27.04 -14.47
N ARG A 361 9.80 -25.97 -15.21
CA ARG A 361 10.26 -26.11 -16.59
C ARG A 361 11.53 -26.98 -16.68
N ILE A 362 11.54 -27.91 -17.64
CA ILE A 362 12.69 -28.78 -17.90
C ILE A 362 13.93 -27.92 -18.20
N GLY A 363 15.04 -28.20 -17.50
CA GLY A 363 16.30 -27.47 -17.61
C GLY A 363 16.31 -26.09 -16.89
N SER A 364 15.25 -25.72 -16.16
CA SER A 364 15.26 -24.54 -15.32
C SER A 364 16.19 -24.70 -14.10
N ASN A 365 16.62 -23.59 -13.54
CA ASN A 365 17.38 -23.58 -12.27
C ASN A 365 16.65 -24.31 -11.15
N ALA A 366 15.33 -24.21 -11.10
CA ALA A 366 14.50 -24.91 -10.13
C ALA A 366 14.63 -26.42 -10.26
N GLN A 367 14.48 -26.97 -11.48
CA GLN A 367 14.61 -28.39 -11.72
C GLN A 367 16.03 -28.90 -11.42
N VAL A 368 17.05 -28.15 -11.83
CA VAL A 368 18.47 -28.49 -11.56
C VAL A 368 18.74 -28.49 -10.04
N ALA A 369 18.08 -27.64 -9.28
CA ALA A 369 18.18 -27.59 -7.83
C ALA A 369 17.33 -28.67 -7.10
N GLY A 370 16.58 -29.51 -7.84
CA GLY A 370 15.82 -30.62 -7.30
C GLY A 370 14.35 -30.29 -6.96
N TYR A 371 13.86 -29.09 -7.31
CA TYR A 371 12.45 -28.75 -7.17
C TYR A 371 11.67 -29.27 -8.38
N ALA A 372 10.82 -30.26 -8.16
CA ALA A 372 10.02 -30.86 -9.24
C ALA A 372 8.82 -29.99 -9.61
N THR A 373 8.26 -29.25 -8.63
CA THR A 373 7.09 -28.39 -8.80
C THR A 373 7.33 -27.01 -8.22
N VAL A 374 6.49 -26.03 -8.62
CA VAL A 374 6.48 -24.69 -8.02
C VAL A 374 6.07 -24.76 -6.55
N ALA A 375 5.16 -25.68 -6.19
CA ALA A 375 4.75 -25.94 -4.81
C ALA A 375 5.95 -26.34 -3.91
N ASP A 376 6.93 -27.08 -4.44
CA ASP A 376 8.15 -27.44 -3.70
C ASP A 376 8.98 -26.23 -3.31
N ILE A 377 9.05 -25.21 -4.18
CA ILE A 377 9.74 -23.94 -3.90
C ILE A 377 9.00 -23.17 -2.81
N THR A 378 7.65 -23.08 -2.91
CA THR A 378 6.81 -22.45 -1.89
C THR A 378 7.04 -23.06 -0.53
N ARG A 379 6.94 -24.39 -0.46
CA ARG A 379 7.14 -25.20 0.76
C ARG A 379 8.52 -24.95 1.38
N ALA A 380 9.57 -25.07 0.57
CA ALA A 380 10.94 -24.87 1.04
C ALA A 380 11.19 -23.47 1.61
N ARG A 381 10.65 -22.42 0.95
CA ARG A 381 10.77 -21.05 1.45
C ARG A 381 10.04 -20.85 2.75
N LEU A 382 8.77 -21.28 2.85
CA LEU A 382 7.96 -21.07 4.05
C LEU A 382 8.51 -21.84 5.27
N GLN A 383 9.02 -23.06 5.06
CA GLN A 383 9.70 -23.82 6.10
C GLN A 383 10.97 -23.12 6.57
N ALA A 384 11.84 -22.70 5.65
CA ALA A 384 13.07 -22.01 6.01
C ALA A 384 12.83 -20.67 6.72
N VAL A 385 11.76 -19.96 6.36
CA VAL A 385 11.33 -18.73 7.04
C VAL A 385 10.87 -19.03 8.47
N ALA A 386 10.09 -20.08 8.67
CA ALA A 386 9.67 -20.49 10.00
C ALA A 386 10.86 -20.86 10.89
N ASP A 387 11.88 -21.51 10.32
CA ASP A 387 13.11 -21.93 11.03
C ASP A 387 14.01 -20.74 11.41
N THR A 388 14.01 -19.66 10.60
CA THR A 388 14.93 -18.54 10.77
C THR A 388 14.30 -17.29 11.39
N VAL A 389 13.05 -16.99 11.04
CA VAL A 389 12.31 -15.82 11.55
C VAL A 389 11.39 -16.22 12.72
N GLY A 390 10.86 -17.45 12.68
CA GLY A 390 9.92 -17.96 13.70
C GLY A 390 8.47 -17.97 13.23
N GLY A 391 7.55 -18.16 14.18
CA GLY A 391 6.09 -18.12 13.96
C GLY A 391 5.47 -19.43 13.48
N GLY A 392 6.27 -20.42 13.18
CA GLY A 392 5.81 -21.76 12.79
C GLY A 392 5.27 -21.84 11.37
N TYR A 393 5.23 -23.08 10.87
CA TYR A 393 4.73 -23.47 9.57
C TYR A 393 3.94 -24.77 9.68
N GLN A 394 2.89 -24.89 8.91
CA GLN A 394 2.19 -26.17 8.73
C GLN A 394 1.82 -26.36 7.26
N GLU A 395 1.75 -27.61 6.86
CA GLU A 395 1.24 -28.02 5.55
C GLU A 395 -0.04 -28.82 5.75
N LEU A 396 -1.05 -28.50 4.94
CA LEU A 396 -2.32 -29.19 4.92
C LEU A 396 -2.57 -29.77 3.52
N SER A 397 -3.07 -30.99 3.48
CA SER A 397 -3.47 -31.63 2.22
C SER A 397 -4.89 -31.19 1.84
N ALA A 398 -5.09 -30.82 0.59
CA ALA A 398 -6.43 -30.61 0.05
C ALA A 398 -7.31 -31.88 0.05
N GLY A 399 -6.73 -33.05 0.32
CA GLY A 399 -7.41 -34.36 0.35
C GLY A 399 -8.06 -34.70 -0.98
N CYS A 400 -7.65 -35.77 -1.63
CA CYS A 400 -8.45 -36.39 -2.69
C CYS A 400 -9.67 -37.05 -2.00
N THR A 401 -10.85 -36.48 -2.19
CA THR A 401 -12.12 -37.22 -1.94
C THR A 401 -12.74 -37.55 -3.26
#